data_666f10188d1be6fa17cf72c64a07211a
#
_entry.id   666f10188d1be6fa17cf72c64a07211a
#
_cell.length_a   1.000
_cell.length_b   1.000
_cell.length_c   1.000
_cell.angle_alpha   90.00
_cell.angle_beta   90.00
_cell.angle_gamma   90.00
#
_symmetry.space_group_name_H-M   'P 1'
#
loop_
_entity.id
_entity.type
_entity.pdbx_description
1 polymer ?
#
loop_
_entity_poly.entity_id
_entity_poly.type
_entity_poly.pdbx_seq_one_letter_code
_entity_poly.pdbx_strand_id
1 'polypeptide(L)'
;TDKDISIDHFVPWSYVAHDEMWNLNPTTKSINSSKSNNLPDWGIYFERLARLEFQSYRLLWEYEAVHKEFEKCAKEHINNDDIRYRVYRQGLDFSTFAGELQSVILPVYESAQNCGFGSWKYQMGEV
;
A
#
# COMPACT_ATOMS: atom_id res chain seq x y z
N THR A 1 -0.37 -19.68 5.95
CA THR A 1 -1.72 -19.60 6.49
C THR A 1 -2.03 -18.22 7.03
N ASP A 2 -3.28 -17.97 7.33
CA ASP A 2 -3.74 -16.69 7.87
C ASP A 2 -3.12 -16.36 9.23
N LYS A 3 -2.54 -17.34 9.90
CA LYS A 3 -1.92 -17.15 11.22
C LYS A 3 -0.63 -16.35 11.15
N ASP A 4 0.00 -16.31 9.98
CA ASP A 4 1.31 -15.68 9.81
C ASP A 4 1.20 -14.38 9.03
N ILE A 5 0.20 -13.58 9.35
CA ILE A 5 0.01 -12.28 8.70
C ILE A 5 1.14 -11.33 9.09
N SER A 6 1.65 -10.64 8.10
CA SER A 6 2.66 -9.60 8.23
C SER A 6 2.19 -8.35 7.50
N ILE A 7 2.66 -7.20 7.93
CA ILE A 7 2.39 -5.95 7.21
C ILE A 7 3.59 -5.64 6.34
N ASP A 8 3.34 -5.51 5.05
CA ASP A 8 4.37 -5.24 4.06
C ASP A 8 4.28 -3.78 3.58
N HIS A 9 5.42 -3.23 3.21
CA HIS A 9 5.52 -1.95 2.51
C HIS A 9 5.63 -2.23 1.03
N PHE A 10 4.71 -1.70 0.21
CA PHE A 10 4.74 -1.93 -1.23
C PHE A 10 6.05 -1.45 -1.83
N VAL A 11 6.41 -0.18 -1.60
CA VAL A 11 7.77 0.31 -1.84
C VAL A 11 8.55 0.10 -0.54
N PRO A 12 9.71 -0.57 -0.60
CA PRO A 12 10.42 -0.99 0.62
C PRO A 12 10.69 0.14 1.62
N TRP A 13 10.54 -0.17 2.91
CA TRP A 13 10.80 0.76 3.99
C TRP A 13 12.23 1.32 3.93
N SER A 14 13.18 0.50 3.49
CA SER A 14 14.57 0.93 3.35
C SER A 14 14.74 2.11 2.39
N TYR A 15 13.75 2.35 1.51
CA TYR A 15 13.73 3.52 0.64
C TYR A 15 12.84 4.64 1.19
N VAL A 16 11.60 4.30 1.56
CA VAL A 16 10.60 5.29 2.02
C VAL A 16 10.94 5.82 3.41
N ALA A 17 11.47 4.97 4.27
CA ALA A 17 11.96 5.27 5.62
C ALA A 17 10.89 5.75 6.62
N HIS A 18 9.61 5.54 6.33
CA HIS A 18 8.51 5.78 7.28
C HIS A 18 7.27 5.00 6.84
N ASP A 19 6.31 4.89 7.74
CA ASP A 19 5.08 4.14 7.49
C ASP A 19 4.00 5.08 6.96
N GLU A 20 3.68 4.95 5.68
CA GLU A 20 2.57 5.66 5.06
C GLU A 20 1.44 4.67 4.79
N MET A 21 0.21 5.01 5.19
CA MET A 21 -0.92 4.10 5.06
C MET A 21 -1.15 3.61 3.63
N TRP A 22 -0.95 4.48 2.64
CA TRP A 22 -1.12 4.13 1.24
C TRP A 22 -0.08 3.11 0.75
N ASN A 23 0.98 2.90 1.50
CA ASN A 23 2.07 1.98 1.15
C ASN A 23 2.02 0.65 1.91
N LEU A 24 1.08 0.48 2.83
CA LEU A 24 1.01 -0.70 3.69
C LEU A 24 -0.04 -1.68 3.18
N ASN A 25 0.30 -2.96 3.22
CA ASN A 25 -0.67 -4.01 2.88
C ASN A 25 -0.41 -5.28 3.68
N PRO A 26 -1.46 -6.03 4.03
CA PRO A 26 -1.29 -7.32 4.71
C PRO A 26 -0.82 -8.37 3.71
N THR A 27 0.07 -9.24 4.18
CA THR A 27 0.56 -10.38 3.42
C THR A 27 0.95 -11.49 4.39
N THR A 28 1.57 -12.56 3.91
CA THR A 28 2.10 -13.61 4.79
C THR A 28 3.57 -13.34 5.08
N LYS A 29 4.07 -13.88 6.18
CA LYS A 29 5.49 -13.74 6.52
C LYS A 29 6.39 -14.34 5.46
N SER A 30 5.99 -15.47 4.86
CA SER A 30 6.82 -16.10 3.83
C SER A 30 6.90 -15.25 2.57
N ILE A 31 5.80 -14.65 2.13
CA ILE A 31 5.80 -13.76 0.97
C ILE A 31 6.60 -12.48 1.27
N ASN A 32 6.38 -11.90 2.44
CA ASN A 32 7.10 -10.70 2.85
C ASN A 32 8.62 -10.94 2.91
N SER A 33 9.04 -12.08 3.45
CA SER A 33 10.44 -12.47 3.50
C SER A 33 11.03 -12.71 2.10
N SER A 34 10.26 -13.36 1.23
CA SER A 34 10.68 -13.59 -0.17
C SER A 34 10.90 -12.26 -0.90
N LYS A 35 9.98 -11.32 -0.73
CA LYS A 35 10.08 -9.99 -1.35
C LYS A 35 11.27 -9.20 -0.81
N SER A 36 11.54 -9.30 0.50
CA SER A 36 12.62 -8.58 1.15
C SER A 36 12.59 -7.07 0.81
N ASN A 37 13.71 -6.49 0.42
CA ASN A 37 13.82 -5.07 0.05
C ASN A 37 13.66 -4.82 -1.44
N ASN A 38 12.96 -5.71 -2.14
CA ASN A 38 12.75 -5.55 -3.56
C ASN A 38 11.40 -4.90 -3.85
N LEU A 39 11.28 -4.29 -5.03
CA LEU A 39 10.03 -3.72 -5.51
C LEU A 39 9.17 -4.82 -6.12
N PRO A 40 7.89 -4.93 -5.77
CA PRO A 40 7.00 -5.88 -6.45
C PRO A 40 6.81 -5.45 -7.91
N ASP A 41 6.65 -6.43 -8.79
CA ASP A 41 6.41 -6.13 -10.20
C ASP A 41 5.13 -5.30 -10.34
N TRP A 42 5.26 -4.13 -10.93
CA TRP A 42 4.14 -3.17 -10.99
C TRP A 42 2.93 -3.75 -11.74
N GLY A 43 3.17 -4.33 -12.90
CA GLY A 43 2.10 -4.85 -13.75
C GLY A 43 1.31 -5.99 -13.12
N ILE A 44 1.91 -6.70 -12.17
CA ILE A 44 1.25 -7.81 -11.48
C ILE A 44 0.57 -7.35 -10.20
N TYR A 45 1.25 -6.51 -9.41
CA TYR A 45 0.88 -6.31 -8.01
C TYR A 45 0.18 -4.99 -7.71
N PHE A 46 0.31 -3.96 -8.55
CA PHE A 46 -0.31 -2.68 -8.21
C PHE A 46 -1.83 -2.78 -8.14
N GLU A 47 -2.48 -3.45 -9.09
CA GLU A 47 -3.94 -3.56 -9.05
C GLU A 47 -4.41 -4.32 -7.82
N ARG A 48 -3.66 -5.33 -7.40
CA ARG A 48 -3.98 -6.08 -6.18
C ARG A 48 -3.88 -5.19 -4.95
N LEU A 49 -2.85 -4.36 -4.88
CA LEU A 49 -2.71 -3.38 -3.82
C LEU A 49 -3.89 -2.41 -3.83
N ALA A 50 -4.22 -1.87 -4.99
CA ALA A 50 -5.31 -0.91 -5.11
C ALA A 50 -6.65 -1.49 -4.66
N ARG A 51 -6.91 -2.76 -4.96
CA ARG A 51 -8.15 -3.42 -4.52
C ARG A 51 -8.19 -3.62 -3.01
N LEU A 52 -7.07 -4.01 -2.41
CA LEU A 52 -7.00 -4.16 -0.95
C LEU A 52 -7.17 -2.82 -0.26
N GLU A 53 -6.50 -1.80 -0.73
CA GLU A 53 -6.62 -0.46 -0.17
C GLU A 53 -8.02 0.10 -0.35
N PHE A 54 -8.68 -0.19 -1.47
CA PHE A 54 -10.05 0.25 -1.71
C PHE A 54 -11.04 -0.42 -0.76
N GLN A 55 -10.84 -1.69 -0.43
CA GLN A 55 -11.68 -2.36 0.57
C GLN A 55 -11.57 -1.65 1.92
N SER A 56 -10.37 -1.31 2.34
CA SER A 56 -10.15 -0.55 3.57
C SER A 56 -10.78 0.84 3.48
N TYR A 57 -10.64 1.49 2.34
CA TYR A 57 -11.24 2.80 2.08
C TYR A 57 -12.77 2.76 2.22
N ARG A 58 -13.41 1.73 1.67
CA ARG A 58 -14.87 1.60 1.78
C ARG A 58 -15.30 1.42 3.23
N LEU A 59 -14.59 0.58 3.98
CA LEU A 59 -14.90 0.36 5.41
C LEU A 59 -14.75 1.65 6.20
N LEU A 60 -13.76 2.46 5.88
CA LEU A 60 -13.52 3.76 6.49
C LEU A 60 -14.76 4.67 6.42
N TRP A 61 -15.43 4.72 5.29
CA TRP A 61 -16.59 5.58 5.10
C TRP A 61 -17.92 4.90 5.40
N GLU A 62 -17.92 3.58 5.54
CA GLU A 62 -19.13 2.82 5.87
C GLU A 62 -19.36 2.70 7.38
N TYR A 63 -18.28 2.59 8.16
CA TYR A 63 -18.37 2.36 9.60
C TYR A 63 -17.71 3.48 10.38
N GLU A 64 -18.49 4.10 11.30
CA GLU A 64 -17.97 5.19 12.13
C GLU A 64 -16.80 4.78 13.00
N ALA A 65 -16.82 3.56 13.53
CA ALA A 65 -15.73 3.07 14.36
C ALA A 65 -14.42 2.96 13.56
N VAL A 66 -14.51 2.53 12.31
CA VAL A 66 -13.34 2.44 11.42
C VAL A 66 -12.83 3.85 11.11
N HIS A 67 -13.74 4.78 10.86
CA HIS A 67 -13.38 6.17 10.59
C HIS A 67 -12.62 6.81 11.77
N LYS A 68 -13.08 6.56 12.98
CA LYS A 68 -12.41 7.07 14.19
C LYS A 68 -10.98 6.53 14.31
N GLU A 69 -10.80 5.24 14.07
CA GLU A 69 -9.47 4.65 14.10
C GLU A 69 -8.57 5.20 12.99
N PHE A 70 -9.15 5.43 11.81
CA PHE A 70 -8.43 6.06 10.71
C PHE A 70 -7.92 7.43 11.11
N GLU A 71 -8.75 8.26 11.72
CA GLU A 71 -8.35 9.62 12.11
C GLU A 71 -7.18 9.61 13.11
N LYS A 72 -7.16 8.63 14.01
CA LYS A 72 -6.03 8.47 14.94
C LYS A 72 -4.74 8.11 14.20
N CYS A 73 -4.83 7.16 13.28
CA CYS A 73 -3.66 6.68 12.52
C CYS A 73 -3.17 7.71 11.50
N ALA A 74 -4.09 8.46 10.89
CA ALA A 74 -3.76 9.42 9.85
C ALA A 74 -2.82 10.51 10.33
N LYS A 75 -2.90 10.89 11.59
CA LYS A 75 -2.02 11.90 12.16
C LYS A 75 -0.55 11.48 12.11
N GLU A 76 -0.28 10.19 12.20
CA GLU A 76 1.08 9.65 12.24
C GLU A 76 1.52 9.03 10.92
N HIS A 77 0.56 8.55 10.10
CA HIS A 77 0.85 7.71 8.93
C HIS A 77 0.38 8.31 7.61
N ILE A 78 -0.04 9.56 7.62
CA ILE A 78 -0.28 10.33 6.38
C ILE A 78 0.33 11.71 6.61
N ASN A 79 1.51 11.91 6.04
CA ASN A 79 2.31 13.11 6.30
C ASN A 79 1.97 14.29 5.38
N ASN A 80 1.08 14.10 4.43
CA ASN A 80 0.76 15.11 3.43
C ASN A 80 -0.74 15.26 3.29
N ASP A 81 -1.25 16.47 3.57
CA ASP A 81 -2.68 16.75 3.51
C ASP A 81 -3.25 16.60 2.09
N ASP A 82 -2.44 16.89 1.07
CA ASP A 82 -2.86 16.70 -0.32
C ASP A 82 -3.10 15.22 -0.63
N ILE A 83 -2.21 14.35 -0.18
CA ILE A 83 -2.36 12.90 -0.34
C ILE A 83 -3.61 12.42 0.40
N ARG A 84 -3.82 12.92 1.62
CA ARG A 84 -5.00 12.57 2.40
C ARG A 84 -6.28 12.93 1.65
N TYR A 85 -6.36 14.12 1.09
CA TYR A 85 -7.52 14.56 0.32
C TYR A 85 -7.70 13.71 -0.94
N ARG A 86 -6.63 13.49 -1.69
CA ARG A 86 -6.70 12.81 -2.99
C ARG A 86 -7.12 11.36 -2.86
N VAL A 87 -6.57 10.64 -1.88
CA VAL A 87 -6.78 9.18 -1.75
C VAL A 87 -7.93 8.85 -0.82
N TYR A 88 -8.16 9.65 0.21
CA TYR A 88 -9.08 9.27 1.28
C TYR A 88 -10.34 10.12 1.39
N ARG A 89 -10.62 11.01 0.45
CA ARG A 89 -11.88 11.77 0.48
C ARG A 89 -13.07 10.86 0.20
N GLN A 90 -14.22 11.22 0.74
CA GLN A 90 -15.45 10.45 0.58
C GLN A 90 -15.92 10.43 -0.87
N GLY A 91 -16.53 9.33 -1.29
CA GLY A 91 -17.26 9.26 -2.55
C GLY A 91 -16.47 8.79 -3.77
N LEU A 92 -15.26 8.29 -3.59
CA LEU A 92 -14.48 7.78 -4.72
C LEU A 92 -14.95 6.39 -5.13
N ASP A 93 -15.13 6.18 -6.44
CA ASP A 93 -15.27 4.84 -6.98
C ASP A 93 -13.89 4.18 -7.11
N PHE A 94 -13.87 2.89 -7.44
CA PHE A 94 -12.60 2.17 -7.51
C PHE A 94 -11.65 2.77 -8.55
N SER A 95 -12.18 3.11 -9.73
CA SER A 95 -11.34 3.64 -10.81
C SER A 95 -10.66 4.95 -10.41
N THR A 96 -11.40 5.86 -9.79
CA THR A 96 -10.86 7.13 -9.32
C THR A 96 -9.89 6.92 -8.17
N PHE A 97 -10.26 6.07 -7.21
CA PHE A 97 -9.38 5.74 -6.08
C PHE A 97 -8.05 5.15 -6.57
N ALA A 98 -8.11 4.16 -7.46
CA ALA A 98 -6.90 3.52 -7.98
C ALA A 98 -6.02 4.51 -8.74
N GLY A 99 -6.63 5.41 -9.51
CA GLY A 99 -5.89 6.45 -10.23
C GLY A 99 -5.19 7.42 -9.29
N GLU A 100 -5.86 7.83 -8.22
CA GLU A 100 -5.26 8.70 -7.20
C GLU A 100 -4.14 7.98 -6.46
N LEU A 101 -4.36 6.72 -6.08
CA LEU A 101 -3.33 5.91 -5.40
C LEU A 101 -2.12 5.75 -6.31
N GLN A 102 -2.32 5.44 -7.58
CA GLN A 102 -1.23 5.32 -8.54
C GLN A 102 -0.42 6.61 -8.63
N SER A 103 -1.09 7.76 -8.67
CA SER A 103 -0.40 9.05 -8.77
C SER A 103 0.46 9.37 -7.56
N VAL A 104 0.17 8.75 -6.41
CA VAL A 104 0.99 8.86 -5.20
C VAL A 104 2.15 7.86 -5.20
N ILE A 105 1.85 6.60 -5.52
CA ILE A 105 2.84 5.52 -5.37
C ILE A 105 3.81 5.45 -6.56
N LEU A 106 3.33 5.65 -7.77
CA LEU A 106 4.17 5.43 -8.97
C LEU A 106 5.44 6.29 -8.98
N PRO A 107 5.39 7.59 -8.67
CA PRO A 107 6.63 8.39 -8.63
C PRO A 107 7.64 7.86 -7.60
N VAL A 108 7.16 7.41 -6.44
CA VAL A 108 8.02 6.84 -5.39
C VAL A 108 8.61 5.52 -5.86
N TYR A 109 7.80 4.67 -6.48
CA TYR A 109 8.22 3.40 -7.04
C TYR A 109 9.30 3.58 -8.10
N GLU A 110 9.08 4.48 -9.07
CA GLU A 110 10.03 4.75 -10.13
C GLU A 110 11.34 5.35 -9.59
N SER A 111 11.23 6.21 -8.60
CA SER A 111 12.40 6.77 -7.94
C SER A 111 13.24 5.68 -7.27
N ALA A 112 12.60 4.72 -6.60
CA ALA A 112 13.29 3.59 -6.00
C ALA A 112 13.97 2.72 -7.06
N GLN A 113 13.31 2.49 -8.20
CA GLN A 113 13.93 1.78 -9.33
C GLN A 113 15.20 2.49 -9.78
N ASN A 114 15.15 3.80 -9.92
CA ASN A 114 16.28 4.62 -10.35
C ASN A 114 17.42 4.59 -9.33
N CYS A 115 17.11 4.33 -8.07
CA CYS A 115 18.10 4.17 -7.02
C CYS A 115 18.68 2.76 -6.94
N GLY A 116 18.25 1.86 -7.82
CA GLY A 116 18.83 0.52 -7.93
C GLY A 116 18.09 -0.58 -7.18
N PHE A 117 16.89 -0.32 -6.64
CA PHE A 117 16.10 -1.37 -5.99
C PHE A 117 15.66 -2.40 -7.02
N GLY A 118 15.89 -3.68 -6.70
CA GLY A 118 15.56 -4.80 -7.59
C GLY A 118 14.07 -5.09 -7.66
N SER A 119 13.67 -5.86 -8.64
CA SER A 119 12.28 -6.26 -8.86
C SER A 119 12.02 -7.63 -8.24
N TRP A 120 10.78 -7.83 -7.78
CA TRP A 120 10.34 -9.10 -7.20
C TRP A 120 9.01 -9.53 -7.80
N LYS A 121 8.90 -10.83 -7.99
CA LYS A 121 7.67 -11.48 -8.42
C LYS A 121 7.54 -12.81 -7.70
N TYR A 122 6.35 -13.06 -7.12
CA TYR A 122 6.09 -14.33 -6.43
C TYR A 122 6.14 -15.47 -7.43
N GLN A 123 6.84 -16.56 -7.05
CA GLN A 123 6.95 -17.74 -7.88
C GLN A 123 6.25 -18.92 -7.25
N MET A 124 5.60 -19.73 -8.07
CA MET A 124 5.00 -20.98 -7.62
C MET A 124 6.09 -21.85 -7.02
N GLY A 125 5.84 -22.37 -5.83
CA GLY A 125 6.78 -23.23 -5.13
C GLY A 125 7.62 -22.54 -4.06
N GLU A 126 7.51 -21.23 -3.90
CA GLU A 126 8.16 -20.51 -2.81
C GLU A 126 7.41 -20.62 -1.49
N VAL A 127 6.22 -21.19 -1.52
CA VAL A 127 5.35 -21.31 -0.35
C VAL A 127 5.68 -22.58 0.41
#